data_dae8ea58fc3feb420a9cbe9c0118964f
#
_entry.id   dae8ea58fc3feb420a9cbe9c0118964f
#
_cell.length_a   1.000
_cell.length_b   1.000
_cell.length_c   1.000
_cell.angle_alpha   90.00
_cell.angle_beta   90.00
_cell.angle_gamma   90.00
#
_symmetry.space_group_name_H-M   'P 1'
#
loop_
_entity.id
_entity.type
_entity.pdbx_description
1 polymer ?
#
loop_
_entity_poly.entity_id
_entity_poly.type
_entity_poly.pdbx_seq_one_letter_code
_entity_poly.pdbx_strand_id
1 'polypeptide(L)'
;AADFAQVVVKNRRHAVHNPVAQFRKTMTVDEVLASRMISDPLTLPMCSPIGDGAAALILTGTPNGAAAPIRVRASALSATGGPAPGSVVQRASVTAREQSGLSAEDVDVIEVHDATASAELEAYEHLGLAAPGEGNRLIAEGRTLLGGALPVNTGGGLLSRGHPVGATGVLQVVELVAQLRRRAGERQVDLDPRLALAQNAGGFVEGDNAVAVITVLEREL
;
A
#
# COMPACT_ATOMS: atom_id res chain seq x y z
N ALA A 1 16.93 -10.97 2.65
CA ALA A 1 17.47 -9.75 2.02
C ALA A 1 17.07 -9.66 0.53
N ALA A 2 17.26 -10.72 -0.27
CA ALA A 2 16.92 -10.68 -1.71
C ALA A 2 15.45 -10.36 -1.97
N ASP A 3 14.52 -10.91 -1.20
CA ASP A 3 13.10 -10.64 -1.32
C ASP A 3 12.78 -9.17 -1.01
N PHE A 4 13.43 -8.59 -0.01
CA PHE A 4 13.29 -7.16 0.31
C PHE A 4 13.83 -6.28 -0.84
N ALA A 5 14.93 -6.70 -1.46
CA ALA A 5 15.44 -5.99 -2.64
C ALA A 5 14.45 -6.02 -3.82
N GLN A 6 13.72 -7.12 -4.01
CA GLN A 6 12.69 -7.21 -5.05
C GLN A 6 11.51 -6.26 -4.80
N VAL A 7 11.10 -6.05 -3.53
CA VAL A 7 10.11 -5.01 -3.17
C VAL A 7 10.58 -3.63 -3.64
N VAL A 8 11.84 -3.28 -3.33
CA VAL A 8 12.42 -2.00 -3.76
C VAL A 8 12.43 -1.88 -5.27
N VAL A 9 12.90 -2.90 -5.98
CA VAL A 9 12.96 -2.91 -7.46
C VAL A 9 11.57 -2.69 -8.06
N LYS A 10 10.54 -3.37 -7.53
CA LYS A 10 9.14 -3.19 -7.94
C LYS A 10 8.69 -1.73 -7.71
N ASN A 11 8.83 -1.22 -6.49
CA ASN A 11 8.38 0.12 -6.13
C ASN A 11 9.14 1.21 -6.91
N ARG A 12 10.44 1.01 -7.20
CA ARG A 12 11.21 1.90 -8.09
C ARG A 12 10.67 1.91 -9.52
N ARG A 13 10.30 0.76 -10.08
CA ARG A 13 9.69 0.66 -11.41
C ARG A 13 8.36 1.42 -11.48
N HIS A 14 7.49 1.26 -10.48
CA HIS A 14 6.22 1.98 -10.40
C HIS A 14 6.43 3.50 -10.28
N ALA A 15 7.40 3.93 -9.49
CA ALA A 15 7.69 5.34 -9.23
C ALA A 15 8.23 6.11 -10.46
N VAL A 16 8.79 5.44 -11.46
CA VAL A 16 9.26 6.09 -12.71
C VAL A 16 8.13 6.91 -13.35
N HIS A 17 6.92 6.37 -13.31
CA HIS A 17 5.72 6.96 -13.89
C HIS A 17 5.01 7.96 -12.96
N ASN A 18 5.52 8.16 -11.74
CA ASN A 18 4.91 9.07 -10.78
C ASN A 18 5.66 10.42 -10.73
N PRO A 19 5.07 11.52 -11.26
CA PRO A 19 5.74 12.82 -11.34
C PRO A 19 6.06 13.42 -9.97
N VAL A 20 5.35 13.00 -8.90
CA VAL A 20 5.57 13.48 -7.53
C VAL A 20 6.41 12.53 -6.68
N ALA A 21 6.92 11.43 -7.25
CA ALA A 21 7.78 10.52 -6.50
C ALA A 21 9.17 11.13 -6.27
N GLN A 22 9.68 10.93 -5.06
CA GLN A 22 11.00 11.39 -4.64
C GLN A 22 12.11 10.66 -5.39
N PHE A 23 11.94 9.36 -5.65
CA PHE A 23 12.90 8.53 -6.35
C PHE A 23 12.27 7.95 -7.62
N ARG A 24 12.70 8.42 -8.78
CA ARG A 24 12.15 8.06 -10.09
C ARG A 24 13.13 7.28 -10.98
N LYS A 25 14.18 6.73 -10.39
CA LYS A 25 15.14 5.88 -11.11
C LYS A 25 14.95 4.43 -10.69
N THR A 26 14.97 3.52 -11.66
CA THR A 26 15.00 2.08 -11.41
C THR A 26 16.30 1.68 -10.70
N MET A 27 16.26 0.56 -10.02
CA MET A 27 17.41 -0.11 -9.42
C MET A 27 17.35 -1.59 -9.74
N THR A 28 18.51 -2.24 -9.77
CA THR A 28 18.61 -3.71 -9.79
C THR A 28 18.67 -4.26 -8.36
N VAL A 29 18.44 -5.56 -8.21
CA VAL A 29 18.58 -6.25 -6.90
C VAL A 29 19.99 -6.07 -6.35
N ASP A 30 21.02 -6.22 -7.21
CA ASP A 30 22.42 -6.09 -6.80
C ASP A 30 22.76 -4.66 -6.32
N GLU A 31 22.25 -3.64 -6.98
CA GLU A 31 22.41 -2.24 -6.55
C GLU A 31 21.75 -1.97 -5.20
N VAL A 32 20.57 -2.57 -4.95
CA VAL A 32 19.90 -2.46 -3.65
C VAL A 32 20.69 -3.14 -2.57
N LEU A 33 21.15 -4.37 -2.80
CA LEU A 33 21.93 -5.15 -1.82
C LEU A 33 23.31 -4.53 -1.54
N ALA A 34 23.96 -3.94 -2.55
CA ALA A 34 25.25 -3.25 -2.42
C ALA A 34 25.15 -1.87 -1.76
N SER A 35 23.94 -1.35 -1.55
CA SER A 35 23.74 -0.05 -0.92
C SER A 35 24.12 -0.05 0.56
N ARG A 36 24.31 1.15 1.13
CA ARG A 36 24.66 1.32 2.54
C ARG A 36 23.69 0.56 3.46
N MET A 37 24.23 -0.29 4.32
CA MET A 37 23.46 -0.97 5.38
C MET A 37 22.97 0.04 6.42
N ILE A 38 21.69 -0.08 6.77
CA ILE A 38 21.09 0.70 7.86
C ILE A 38 20.99 -0.16 9.11
N SER A 39 20.38 -1.34 9.00
CA SER A 39 20.26 -2.34 10.06
C SER A 39 20.09 -3.69 9.38
N ASP A 40 20.98 -4.65 9.63
CA ASP A 40 20.93 -5.96 8.97
C ASP A 40 19.53 -6.60 9.07
N PRO A 41 18.94 -7.03 7.96
CA PRO A 41 19.43 -7.07 6.57
C PRO A 41 19.01 -5.86 5.69
N LEU A 42 18.53 -4.76 6.29
CA LEU A 42 17.98 -3.60 5.58
C LEU A 42 19.06 -2.64 5.10
N THR A 43 19.13 -2.44 3.79
CA THR A 43 19.93 -1.39 3.16
C THR A 43 19.14 -0.09 3.00
N LEU A 44 19.79 1.01 2.70
CA LEU A 44 19.18 2.34 2.60
C LEU A 44 17.94 2.38 1.67
N PRO A 45 17.94 1.79 0.45
CA PRO A 45 16.76 1.79 -0.40
C PRO A 45 15.59 0.96 0.14
N MET A 46 15.84 0.06 1.10
CA MET A 46 14.81 -0.77 1.76
C MET A 46 14.08 -0.05 2.90
N CYS A 47 14.45 1.21 3.17
CA CYS A 47 13.84 2.07 4.18
C CYS A 47 13.22 3.29 3.49
N SER A 48 12.01 3.66 3.88
CA SER A 48 11.35 4.83 3.31
C SER A 48 12.09 6.11 3.71
N PRO A 49 12.28 7.07 2.78
CA PRO A 49 12.85 8.36 3.09
C PRO A 49 11.81 9.23 3.80
N ILE A 50 12.28 10.03 4.76
CA ILE A 50 11.50 11.13 5.31
C ILE A 50 11.40 12.21 4.24
N GLY A 51 10.22 12.80 4.06
CA GLY A 51 9.99 13.86 3.10
C GLY A 51 8.84 14.77 3.54
N ASP A 52 8.75 15.92 2.90
CA ASP A 52 7.63 16.84 3.05
C ASP A 52 6.57 16.55 1.98
N GLY A 53 5.30 16.75 2.34
CA GLY A 53 4.20 16.53 1.41
C GLY A 53 2.86 16.86 2.04
N ALA A 54 1.87 17.07 1.19
CA ALA A 54 0.49 17.31 1.58
C ALA A 54 -0.47 16.54 0.67
N ALA A 55 -1.59 16.13 1.22
CA ALA A 55 -2.70 15.54 0.48
C ALA A 55 -4.02 15.98 1.09
N ALA A 56 -5.06 16.08 0.26
CA ALA A 56 -6.39 16.44 0.69
C ALA A 56 -7.44 15.59 -0.04
N LEU A 57 -8.51 15.27 0.67
CA LEU A 57 -9.69 14.58 0.18
C LEU A 57 -10.93 15.41 0.51
N ILE A 58 -11.91 15.36 -0.37
CA ILE A 58 -13.25 15.89 -0.11
C ILE A 58 -14.19 14.71 0.06
N LEU A 59 -14.82 14.60 1.22
CA LEU A 59 -15.85 13.61 1.53
C LEU A 59 -17.21 14.29 1.53
N THR A 60 -18.21 13.64 0.94
CA THR A 60 -19.59 14.13 0.89
C THR A 60 -20.54 13.04 1.35
N GLY A 61 -21.62 13.41 2.06
CA GLY A 61 -22.63 12.44 2.52
C GLY A 61 -23.56 11.94 1.40
N THR A 62 -23.59 12.64 0.29
CA THR A 62 -24.41 12.28 -0.89
C THR A 62 -23.59 12.44 -2.18
N PRO A 63 -23.83 11.62 -3.20
CA PRO A 63 -23.23 11.84 -4.50
C PRO A 63 -23.58 13.26 -5.00
N ASN A 64 -22.56 14.03 -5.37
CA ASN A 64 -22.69 15.41 -5.80
C ASN A 64 -22.70 15.56 -7.33
N GLY A 65 -23.22 14.56 -8.06
CA GLY A 65 -23.25 14.55 -9.52
C GLY A 65 -21.87 14.26 -10.17
N ALA A 66 -20.90 13.81 -9.40
CA ALA A 66 -19.60 13.41 -9.94
C ALA A 66 -19.77 12.19 -10.86
N ALA A 67 -19.19 12.26 -12.05
CA ALA A 67 -19.02 11.08 -12.88
C ALA A 67 -18.16 10.05 -12.16
N ALA A 68 -18.62 8.81 -12.03
CA ALA A 68 -17.98 7.73 -11.29
C ALA A 68 -17.66 8.11 -9.81
N PRO A 69 -18.67 8.23 -8.94
CA PRO A 69 -18.45 8.48 -7.52
C PRO A 69 -17.69 7.31 -6.89
N ILE A 70 -16.79 7.63 -5.95
CA ILE A 70 -16.05 6.64 -5.19
C ILE A 70 -16.65 6.57 -3.79
N ARG A 71 -17.15 5.41 -3.44
CA ARG A 71 -17.75 5.12 -2.14
C ARG A 71 -16.72 4.57 -1.17
N VAL A 72 -16.74 5.01 0.07
CA VAL A 72 -16.05 4.32 1.18
C VAL A 72 -16.95 3.18 1.64
N ARG A 73 -16.54 1.93 1.37
CA ARG A 73 -17.25 0.71 1.76
C ARG A 73 -16.97 0.32 3.20
N ALA A 74 -15.71 0.52 3.63
CA ALA A 74 -15.28 0.30 4.99
C ALA A 74 -14.17 1.27 5.39
N SER A 75 -14.13 1.61 6.66
CA SER A 75 -13.00 2.29 7.29
C SER A 75 -12.86 1.75 8.71
N ALA A 76 -11.89 0.85 8.91
CA ALA A 76 -11.67 0.13 10.14
C ALA A 76 -10.34 0.54 10.77
N LEU A 77 -10.38 0.93 12.03
CA LEU A 77 -9.21 1.24 12.83
C LEU A 77 -9.02 0.18 13.92
N SER A 78 -7.78 -0.26 14.10
CA SER A 78 -7.36 -1.08 15.24
C SER A 78 -6.15 -0.48 15.92
N ALA A 79 -6.01 -0.69 17.21
CA ALA A 79 -4.88 -0.21 18.01
C ALA A 79 -4.30 -1.31 18.90
N THR A 80 -3.06 -1.12 19.38
CA THR A 80 -2.42 -2.00 20.36
C THR A 80 -3.29 -2.11 21.63
N GLY A 81 -3.26 -3.28 22.28
CA GLY A 81 -4.07 -3.56 23.49
C GLY A 81 -5.51 -3.96 23.22
N GLY A 82 -5.92 -4.10 21.96
CA GLY A 82 -7.22 -4.66 21.63
C GLY A 82 -7.35 -6.14 22.03
N PRO A 83 -8.57 -6.62 22.41
CA PRO A 83 -8.76 -7.96 22.98
C PRO A 83 -8.67 -9.10 21.95
N ALA A 84 -8.81 -8.81 20.65
CA ALA A 84 -8.78 -9.82 19.60
C ALA A 84 -7.33 -10.27 19.28
N PRO A 85 -7.12 -11.55 18.94
CA PRO A 85 -5.81 -12.07 18.57
C PRO A 85 -5.34 -11.51 17.23
N GLY A 86 -4.02 -11.67 16.96
CA GLY A 86 -3.39 -11.21 15.74
C GLY A 86 -2.79 -9.81 15.83
N SER A 87 -2.02 -9.43 14.81
CA SER A 87 -1.42 -8.10 14.71
C SER A 87 -2.48 -7.00 14.57
N VAL A 88 -2.07 -5.76 14.83
CA VAL A 88 -2.97 -4.60 14.69
C VAL A 88 -3.53 -4.50 13.26
N VAL A 89 -2.70 -4.80 12.24
CA VAL A 89 -3.13 -4.81 10.84
C VAL A 89 -4.13 -5.93 10.56
N GLN A 90 -3.88 -7.15 11.07
CA GLN A 90 -4.81 -8.28 10.91
C GLN A 90 -6.18 -7.98 11.52
N ARG A 91 -6.23 -7.41 12.72
CA ARG A 91 -7.49 -7.04 13.38
C ARG A 91 -8.26 -5.98 12.58
N ALA A 92 -7.56 -4.94 12.09
CA ALA A 92 -8.19 -3.94 11.24
C ALA A 92 -8.71 -4.55 9.92
N SER A 93 -7.97 -5.49 9.32
CA SER A 93 -8.37 -6.22 8.11
C SER A 93 -9.64 -7.05 8.33
N VAL A 94 -9.73 -7.79 9.46
CA VAL A 94 -10.93 -8.55 9.81
C VAL A 94 -12.15 -7.63 9.96
N THR A 95 -12.00 -6.52 10.69
CA THR A 95 -13.10 -5.55 10.87
C THR A 95 -13.51 -4.90 9.55
N ALA A 96 -12.56 -4.55 8.68
CA ALA A 96 -12.87 -3.99 7.35
C ALA A 96 -13.63 -4.98 6.47
N ARG A 97 -13.27 -6.27 6.53
CA ARG A 97 -13.98 -7.36 5.85
C ARG A 97 -15.41 -7.49 6.36
N GLU A 98 -15.62 -7.47 7.67
CA GLU A 98 -16.96 -7.52 8.28
C GLU A 98 -17.83 -6.33 7.85
N GLN A 99 -17.27 -5.12 7.79
CA GLN A 99 -17.97 -3.90 7.36
C GLN A 99 -18.32 -3.90 5.87
N SER A 100 -17.40 -4.34 5.02
CA SER A 100 -17.56 -4.27 3.57
C SER A 100 -18.20 -5.49 2.95
N GLY A 101 -18.09 -6.66 3.60
CA GLY A 101 -18.38 -7.97 3.02
C GLY A 101 -17.34 -8.44 2.00
N LEU A 102 -16.17 -7.78 1.92
CA LEU A 102 -15.12 -8.02 0.94
C LEU A 102 -13.83 -8.46 1.64
N SER A 103 -13.09 -9.38 1.03
CA SER A 103 -11.71 -9.72 1.42
C SER A 103 -10.69 -8.90 0.63
N ALA A 104 -9.40 -8.97 1.01
CA ALA A 104 -8.35 -8.31 0.24
C ALA A 104 -8.13 -8.95 -1.14
N GLU A 105 -8.57 -10.18 -1.36
CA GLU A 105 -8.52 -10.88 -2.66
C GLU A 105 -9.60 -10.39 -3.63
N ASP A 106 -10.66 -9.74 -3.12
CA ASP A 106 -11.75 -9.22 -3.95
C ASP A 106 -11.43 -7.85 -4.56
N VAL A 107 -10.34 -7.19 -4.11
CA VAL A 107 -9.98 -5.85 -4.60
C VAL A 107 -9.03 -5.92 -5.80
N ASP A 108 -9.11 -4.89 -6.65
CA ASP A 108 -8.35 -4.84 -7.91
C ASP A 108 -7.00 -4.13 -7.76
N VAL A 109 -6.85 -3.28 -6.74
CA VAL A 109 -5.62 -2.50 -6.50
C VAL A 109 -5.45 -2.17 -5.02
N ILE A 110 -4.21 -2.23 -4.54
CA ILE A 110 -3.89 -2.03 -3.12
C ILE A 110 -2.78 -1.00 -2.93
N GLU A 111 -2.90 -0.16 -1.92
CA GLU A 111 -1.81 0.62 -1.34
C GLU A 111 -1.53 0.13 0.08
N VAL A 112 -0.30 -0.27 0.38
CA VAL A 112 0.13 -0.69 1.71
C VAL A 112 1.18 0.27 2.28
N HIS A 113 1.36 0.25 3.60
CA HIS A 113 2.31 1.09 4.33
C HIS A 113 3.69 0.44 4.36
N ASP A 114 4.43 0.56 3.29
CA ASP A 114 5.78 0.03 3.11
C ASP A 114 6.85 0.96 3.70
N ALA A 115 6.79 1.22 5.01
CA ALA A 115 7.83 2.00 5.71
C ALA A 115 9.22 1.34 5.57
N THR A 116 9.25 0.01 5.48
CA THR A 116 10.38 -0.80 5.09
C THR A 116 9.95 -1.83 4.05
N ALA A 117 10.91 -2.38 3.32
CA ALA A 117 10.61 -3.43 2.34
C ALA A 117 10.01 -4.69 3.00
N SER A 118 10.40 -5.03 4.24
CA SER A 118 9.79 -6.12 5.01
C SER A 118 8.32 -5.84 5.31
N ALA A 119 7.98 -4.61 5.65
CA ALA A 119 6.60 -4.23 6.00
C ALA A 119 5.61 -4.44 4.84
N GLU A 120 6.06 -4.32 3.58
CA GLU A 120 5.22 -4.64 2.44
C GLU A 120 4.91 -6.14 2.37
N LEU A 121 5.90 -7.02 2.59
CA LEU A 121 5.69 -8.47 2.60
C LEU A 121 4.78 -8.90 3.76
N GLU A 122 5.02 -8.35 4.95
CA GLU A 122 4.16 -8.58 6.12
C GLU A 122 2.72 -8.11 5.88
N ALA A 123 2.54 -6.97 5.19
CA ALA A 123 1.21 -6.48 4.85
C ALA A 123 0.43 -7.46 3.98
N TYR A 124 1.08 -8.14 3.03
CA TYR A 124 0.42 -9.17 2.21
C TYR A 124 -0.11 -10.32 3.07
N GLU A 125 0.67 -10.76 4.04
CA GLU A 125 0.28 -11.83 4.97
C GLU A 125 -0.81 -11.37 5.95
N HIS A 126 -0.68 -10.17 6.51
CA HIS A 126 -1.64 -9.59 7.43
C HIS A 126 -3.00 -9.26 6.77
N LEU A 127 -3.01 -8.98 5.48
CA LEU A 127 -4.24 -8.79 4.69
C LEU A 127 -4.87 -10.12 4.24
N GLY A 128 -4.15 -11.25 4.40
CA GLY A 128 -4.61 -12.57 3.99
C GLY A 128 -4.37 -12.88 2.50
N LEU A 129 -3.51 -12.12 1.81
CA LEU A 129 -3.14 -12.34 0.41
C LEU A 129 -2.11 -13.45 0.24
N ALA A 130 -1.37 -13.77 1.28
CA ALA A 130 -0.38 -14.82 1.36
C ALA A 130 -0.42 -15.50 2.74
N ALA A 131 -0.01 -16.76 2.79
CA ALA A 131 0.21 -17.45 4.06
C ALA A 131 1.43 -16.86 4.80
N PRO A 132 1.53 -17.03 6.13
CA PRO A 132 2.68 -16.56 6.89
C PRO A 132 4.01 -17.08 6.32
N GLY A 133 4.95 -16.17 6.03
CA GLY A 133 6.25 -16.46 5.42
C GLY A 133 6.24 -16.58 3.89
N GLU A 134 5.10 -16.38 3.21
CA GLU A 134 4.96 -16.50 1.76
C GLU A 134 4.71 -15.17 1.03
N GLY A 135 4.78 -14.04 1.71
CA GLY A 135 4.53 -12.73 1.11
C GLY A 135 5.42 -12.42 -0.11
N ASN A 136 6.66 -12.92 -0.12
CA ASN A 136 7.61 -12.77 -1.24
C ASN A 136 7.13 -13.43 -2.54
N ARG A 137 6.31 -14.47 -2.46
CA ARG A 137 5.81 -15.22 -3.60
C ARG A 137 4.98 -14.34 -4.55
N LEU A 138 4.17 -13.42 -4.01
CA LEU A 138 3.36 -12.51 -4.82
C LEU A 138 4.20 -11.60 -5.71
N ILE A 139 5.38 -11.18 -5.22
CA ILE A 139 6.34 -10.38 -6.01
C ILE A 139 7.05 -11.26 -7.03
N ALA A 140 7.54 -12.44 -6.63
CA ALA A 140 8.24 -13.37 -7.50
C ALA A 140 7.37 -13.83 -8.68
N GLU A 141 6.07 -14.01 -8.47
CA GLU A 141 5.07 -14.34 -9.49
C GLU A 141 4.65 -13.11 -10.34
N GLY A 142 5.13 -11.90 -10.02
CA GLY A 142 4.78 -10.66 -10.72
C GLY A 142 3.34 -10.17 -10.48
N ARG A 143 2.62 -10.76 -9.54
CA ARG A 143 1.21 -10.44 -9.26
C ARG A 143 1.01 -9.00 -8.82
N THR A 144 1.98 -8.44 -8.12
CA THR A 144 1.92 -7.09 -7.52
C THR A 144 2.49 -5.98 -8.42
N LEU A 145 2.90 -6.30 -9.65
CA LEU A 145 3.33 -5.32 -10.66
C LEU A 145 2.13 -4.54 -11.22
N LEU A 146 2.36 -3.39 -11.87
CA LEU A 146 1.29 -2.58 -12.50
C LEU A 146 0.42 -3.38 -13.48
N GLY A 147 1.02 -4.29 -14.26
CA GLY A 147 0.30 -5.20 -15.16
C GLY A 147 -0.02 -6.57 -14.53
N GLY A 148 0.18 -6.72 -13.23
CA GLY A 148 -0.11 -7.97 -12.51
C GLY A 148 -1.58 -8.12 -12.14
N ALA A 149 -1.94 -9.28 -11.60
CA ALA A 149 -3.32 -9.60 -11.22
C ALA A 149 -3.80 -8.82 -9.98
N LEU A 150 -2.89 -8.33 -9.14
CA LEU A 150 -3.19 -7.55 -7.93
C LEU A 150 -2.11 -6.48 -7.73
N PRO A 151 -2.15 -5.37 -8.48
CA PRO A 151 -1.15 -4.31 -8.38
C PRO A 151 -1.11 -3.69 -6.97
N VAL A 152 0.11 -3.56 -6.44
CA VAL A 152 0.33 -2.97 -5.11
C VAL A 152 1.31 -1.81 -5.18
N ASN A 153 1.00 -0.71 -4.47
CA ASN A 153 1.84 0.49 -4.41
C ASN A 153 2.15 1.06 -5.79
N THR A 154 1.10 1.32 -6.55
CA THR A 154 1.15 1.72 -7.97
C THR A 154 1.89 3.04 -8.22
N GLY A 155 1.93 3.91 -7.22
CA GLY A 155 2.71 5.16 -7.24
C GLY A 155 4.15 5.03 -6.74
N GLY A 156 4.61 3.81 -6.42
CA GLY A 156 5.95 3.52 -5.91
C GLY A 156 6.06 3.36 -4.40
N GLY A 157 4.93 3.34 -3.68
CA GLY A 157 4.89 3.17 -2.23
C GLY A 157 5.66 4.24 -1.46
N LEU A 158 5.81 4.05 -0.17
CA LEU A 158 6.60 4.93 0.68
C LEU A 158 8.09 4.87 0.34
N LEU A 159 8.58 3.68 -0.07
CA LEU A 159 9.99 3.46 -0.41
C LEU A 159 10.47 4.31 -1.58
N SER A 160 9.59 4.66 -2.52
CA SER A 160 10.00 5.40 -3.72
C SER A 160 9.25 6.71 -3.91
N ARG A 161 7.94 6.76 -3.63
CA ARG A 161 7.18 8.01 -3.63
C ARG A 161 7.67 8.97 -2.56
N GLY A 162 8.07 8.44 -1.40
CA GLY A 162 8.43 9.18 -0.21
C GLY A 162 7.39 9.01 0.89
N HIS A 163 7.77 9.39 2.12
CA HIS A 163 6.95 9.20 3.31
C HIS A 163 6.77 10.51 4.09
N PRO A 164 5.94 11.44 3.60
CA PRO A 164 5.46 12.56 4.41
C PRO A 164 4.48 11.99 5.45
N VAL A 165 4.98 11.73 6.67
CA VAL A 165 4.34 10.89 7.69
C VAL A 165 2.86 11.23 7.89
N GLY A 166 2.54 12.53 8.10
CA GLY A 166 1.16 12.98 8.33
C GLY A 166 0.25 12.94 7.09
N ALA A 167 0.82 12.91 5.87
CA ALA A 167 0.06 12.93 4.62
C ALA A 167 -0.09 11.54 3.99
N THR A 168 0.75 10.56 4.36
CA THR A 168 0.86 9.27 3.68
C THR A 168 -0.47 8.53 3.58
N GLY A 169 -1.25 8.43 4.65
CA GLY A 169 -2.54 7.72 4.61
C GLY A 169 -3.54 8.37 3.64
N VAL A 170 -3.56 9.70 3.58
CA VAL A 170 -4.40 10.41 2.60
C VAL A 170 -3.86 10.24 1.18
N LEU A 171 -2.53 10.24 0.98
CA LEU A 171 -1.90 10.00 -0.33
C LEU A 171 -2.23 8.61 -0.89
N GLN A 172 -2.30 7.56 -0.05
CA GLN A 172 -2.73 6.23 -0.47
C GLN A 172 -4.15 6.27 -1.03
N VAL A 173 -5.08 6.92 -0.35
CA VAL A 173 -6.46 7.07 -0.82
C VAL A 173 -6.53 7.90 -2.10
N VAL A 174 -5.75 8.98 -2.22
CA VAL A 174 -5.68 9.80 -3.45
C VAL A 174 -5.21 8.96 -4.64
N GLU A 175 -4.17 8.14 -4.48
CA GLU A 175 -3.68 7.24 -5.54
C GLU A 175 -4.78 6.24 -5.96
N LEU A 176 -5.41 5.58 -4.99
CA LEU A 176 -6.47 4.61 -5.27
C LEU A 176 -7.68 5.25 -5.96
N VAL A 177 -8.09 6.45 -5.56
CA VAL A 177 -9.16 7.21 -6.23
C VAL A 177 -8.76 7.54 -7.68
N ALA A 178 -7.50 7.89 -7.93
CA ALA A 178 -7.01 8.14 -9.29
C ALA A 178 -7.07 6.86 -10.14
N GLN A 179 -6.68 5.71 -9.58
CA GLN A 179 -6.76 4.40 -10.23
C GLN A 179 -8.22 4.02 -10.56
N LEU A 180 -9.11 4.10 -9.58
CA LEU A 180 -10.53 3.78 -9.73
C LEU A 180 -11.23 4.68 -10.76
N ARG A 181 -10.82 5.95 -10.87
CA ARG A 181 -11.35 6.92 -11.85
C ARG A 181 -10.66 6.86 -13.20
N ARG A 182 -9.72 5.95 -13.42
CA ARG A 182 -8.93 5.87 -14.65
C ARG A 182 -8.15 7.17 -14.95
N ARG A 183 -7.63 7.82 -13.92
CA ARG A 183 -6.92 9.12 -13.99
C ARG A 183 -5.48 9.06 -13.46
N ALA A 184 -4.93 7.85 -13.30
CA ALA A 184 -3.57 7.69 -12.78
C ALA A 184 -2.46 7.94 -13.85
N GLY A 185 -2.84 8.23 -15.11
CA GLY A 185 -1.88 8.48 -16.20
C GLY A 185 -1.07 7.23 -16.52
N GLU A 186 0.24 7.36 -16.64
CA GLU A 186 1.15 6.25 -16.95
C GLU A 186 1.26 5.20 -15.82
N ARG A 187 0.75 5.50 -14.63
CA ARG A 187 0.65 4.56 -13.50
C ARG A 187 -0.64 3.77 -13.50
N GLN A 188 -1.52 4.02 -14.46
CA GLN A 188 -2.81 3.35 -14.51
C GLN A 188 -2.62 1.84 -14.65
N VAL A 189 -3.27 1.08 -13.76
CA VAL A 189 -3.31 -0.38 -13.88
C VAL A 189 -4.06 -0.80 -15.14
N ASP A 190 -3.65 -1.91 -15.75
CA ASP A 190 -4.24 -2.40 -17.01
C ASP A 190 -5.67 -2.92 -16.83
N LEU A 191 -6.02 -3.27 -15.59
CA LEU A 191 -7.38 -3.67 -15.20
C LEU A 191 -8.36 -2.49 -15.30
N ASP A 192 -9.66 -2.77 -15.28
CA ASP A 192 -10.71 -1.78 -15.03
C ASP A 192 -11.11 -1.82 -13.54
N PRO A 193 -10.33 -1.17 -12.64
CA PRO A 193 -10.49 -1.37 -11.21
C PRO A 193 -11.81 -0.77 -10.72
N ARG A 194 -12.50 -1.53 -9.88
CA ARG A 194 -13.74 -1.12 -9.20
C ARG A 194 -13.59 -1.10 -7.69
N LEU A 195 -12.74 -1.96 -7.15
CA LEU A 195 -12.51 -2.10 -5.73
C LEU A 195 -11.04 -1.83 -5.40
N ALA A 196 -10.80 -1.10 -4.34
CA ALA A 196 -9.45 -0.76 -3.89
C ALA A 196 -9.34 -0.80 -2.37
N LEU A 197 -8.14 -1.11 -1.87
CA LEU A 197 -7.85 -1.17 -0.45
C LEU A 197 -6.61 -0.34 -0.11
N ALA A 198 -6.74 0.54 0.87
CA ALA A 198 -5.60 1.20 1.52
C ALA A 198 -5.35 0.59 2.90
N GLN A 199 -4.13 0.15 3.15
CA GLN A 199 -3.63 -0.22 4.48
C GLN A 199 -2.62 0.82 4.92
N ASN A 200 -2.90 1.49 6.04
CA ASN A 200 -1.97 2.41 6.68
C ASN A 200 -1.71 1.96 8.11
N ALA A 201 -0.47 2.08 8.57
CA ALA A 201 -0.10 1.77 9.94
C ALA A 201 0.85 2.83 10.50
N GLY A 202 0.96 2.92 11.81
CA GLY A 202 1.85 3.90 12.43
C GLY A 202 2.12 3.62 13.89
N GLY A 203 3.23 4.19 14.36
CA GLY A 203 3.77 3.92 15.68
C GLY A 203 4.30 2.49 15.80
N PHE A 204 5.01 2.21 16.90
CA PHE A 204 5.53 0.88 17.21
C PHE A 204 5.49 0.66 18.71
N VAL A 205 4.76 -0.36 19.16
CA VAL A 205 4.59 -0.68 20.57
C VAL A 205 4.64 -2.20 20.73
N GLU A 206 5.52 -2.67 21.62
CA GLU A 206 5.64 -4.09 21.99
C GLU A 206 5.81 -5.05 20.81
N GLY A 207 6.53 -4.62 19.77
CA GLY A 207 6.82 -5.48 18.63
C GLY A 207 5.76 -5.46 17.50
N ASP A 208 4.73 -4.60 17.60
CA ASP A 208 3.68 -4.44 16.60
C ASP A 208 3.43 -2.95 16.30
N ASN A 209 2.65 -2.65 15.27
CA ASN A 209 2.18 -1.30 15.01
C ASN A 209 1.28 -0.80 16.16
N ALA A 210 1.42 0.45 16.55
CA ALA A 210 0.54 1.05 17.57
C ALA A 210 -0.90 1.19 17.07
N VAL A 211 -1.07 1.50 15.80
CA VAL A 211 -2.37 1.68 15.15
C VAL A 211 -2.31 1.25 13.68
N ALA A 212 -3.39 0.70 13.17
CA ALA A 212 -3.59 0.46 11.74
C ALA A 212 -5.00 0.86 11.31
N VAL A 213 -5.10 1.33 10.05
CA VAL A 213 -6.37 1.67 9.40
C VAL A 213 -6.43 0.93 8.07
N ILE A 214 -7.57 0.28 7.82
CA ILE A 214 -7.91 -0.30 6.52
C ILE A 214 -9.10 0.48 5.95
N THR A 215 -8.93 1.01 4.74
CA THR A 215 -10.01 1.68 4.02
C THR A 215 -10.29 0.93 2.72
N VAL A 216 -11.55 0.55 2.51
CA VAL A 216 -12.03 -0.10 1.27
C VAL A 216 -12.84 0.89 0.48
N LEU A 217 -12.50 1.04 -0.80
CA LEU A 217 -13.11 1.97 -1.75
C LEU A 217 -13.78 1.21 -2.88
N GLU A 218 -14.89 1.73 -3.37
CA GLU A 218 -15.61 1.20 -4.52
C GLU A 218 -15.96 2.32 -5.51
N ARG A 219 -15.71 2.09 -6.80
CA ARG A 219 -16.24 2.93 -7.88
C ARG A 219 -17.66 2.47 -8.20
N GLU A 220 -18.63 3.33 -7.98
CA GLU A 220 -20.02 3.09 -8.40
C GLU A 220 -20.15 3.25 -9.93
N LEU A 221 -21.07 2.48 -10.54
CA LEU A 221 -21.34 2.50 -11.99
C LEU A 221 -22.28 3.64 -12.37
#